data_3d92d80540dc6667d027d7fff8b7254c
#
_entry.id   3d92d80540dc6667d027d7fff8b7254c
#
_cell.length_a   1.000
_cell.length_b   1.000
_cell.length_c   1.000
_cell.angle_alpha   90.00
_cell.angle_beta   90.00
_cell.angle_gamma   90.00
#
_symmetry.space_group_name_H-M   'P 1'
#
loop_
_entity.id
_entity.type
_entity.pdbx_description
1 polymer ?
#
loop_
_entity_poly.entity_id
_entity_poly.type
_entity_poly.pdbx_seq_one_letter_code
_entity_poly.pdbx_strand_id
1 'polypeptide(L)'
;MDGLILPYGAPARTHMDWSLRLRVWFISDCENFVKPYWSGGNVLVLVSDKGKGYLIGEFCRNPNKGGTPMPQATATITNVAQAFEVIKEMNLHGLEWSLDYRSHGRTALKMILEGQMRGHIDDYLEELDIRAGVDRRNGSYSRHLLTELGDIELQVPRTRHYSGLKVVRAYARRAQHIDRMILACFVLGVSTRKVAEALLPVLGERISASTVSRVGKQLDEVVEAFHRRPLANRYRVLVFDGVVMARKTGAGAIRRPVLVALGIRPDGKKEIIDFRLAPGESTIAWEAFLNDLYRRGLTGKNVKLIVVDGGGGLLAALPLVYPQIPLQRCWAHKIRNVLNKAKKRDQKPMKLDLHRIMYASNRTRARKAARSFADRWHDIYPKAVKCLRDDLDDLLAFLKFKKHSWRKATSTTNAIERRFREVRRRTRPMGVFSDRTSVDRILFAVFTYENKQQGIATPFLLTQNS
;
A
#
# COMPACT_ATOMS: atom_id res chain seq x y z
N MET A 1 -4.26 -30.38 33.15
CA MET A 1 -4.85 -29.11 32.67
C MET A 1 -5.35 -29.40 31.27
N ASP A 2 -6.56 -29.95 31.24
CA ASP A 2 -7.08 -30.54 30.01
C ASP A 2 -7.89 -29.52 29.25
N GLY A 3 -7.35 -29.14 28.11
CA GLY A 3 -8.03 -28.29 27.14
C GLY A 3 -9.09 -29.09 26.38
N LEU A 4 -10.35 -28.79 26.61
CA LEU A 4 -11.46 -29.33 25.83
C LEU A 4 -11.38 -28.80 24.41
N ILE A 5 -11.04 -29.68 23.49
CA ILE A 5 -11.15 -29.45 22.03
C ILE A 5 -12.59 -29.79 21.64
N LEU A 6 -13.37 -28.78 21.29
CA LEU A 6 -14.71 -28.99 20.71
C LEU A 6 -14.60 -29.14 19.19
N PRO A 7 -15.36 -30.06 18.57
CA PRO A 7 -15.34 -30.23 17.13
C PRO A 7 -15.95 -29.02 16.40
N TYR A 8 -15.47 -28.76 15.21
CA TYR A 8 -15.87 -27.70 14.31
C TYR A 8 -17.40 -27.70 14.10
N GLY A 9 -18.05 -26.60 14.48
CA GLY A 9 -19.43 -26.35 14.09
C GLY A 9 -20.50 -26.30 15.18
N ALA A 10 -20.19 -26.49 16.47
CA ALA A 10 -21.21 -26.43 17.53
C ALA A 10 -21.06 -25.15 18.39
N PRO A 11 -22.16 -24.38 18.61
CA PRO A 11 -22.10 -23.24 19.52
C PRO A 11 -22.12 -23.69 20.97
N ALA A 12 -21.11 -23.33 21.75
CA ALA A 12 -21.13 -23.55 23.20
C ALA A 12 -22.06 -22.53 23.89
N ARG A 13 -23.09 -23.00 24.54
CA ARG A 13 -23.95 -22.19 25.40
C ARG A 13 -23.46 -22.30 26.86
N THR A 14 -22.86 -21.25 27.38
CA THR A 14 -22.65 -21.11 28.80
C THR A 14 -23.75 -20.21 29.38
N HIS A 15 -24.56 -20.73 30.32
CA HIS A 15 -25.50 -19.93 31.09
C HIS A 15 -24.74 -19.27 32.24
N MET A 16 -24.54 -17.98 32.18
CA MET A 16 -24.35 -17.13 33.35
C MET A 16 -25.61 -16.30 33.56
N ASP A 17 -26.03 -16.17 34.82
CA ASP A 17 -27.28 -15.54 35.23
C ASP A 17 -27.22 -14.01 35.17
N TRP A 18 -26.90 -13.49 33.99
CA TRP A 18 -26.91 -12.07 33.66
C TRP A 18 -27.67 -11.91 32.37
N SER A 19 -28.46 -10.88 32.22
CA SER A 19 -29.28 -10.57 31.05
C SER A 19 -28.50 -10.31 29.74
N LEU A 20 -27.28 -10.82 29.67
CA LEU A 20 -26.37 -10.73 28.53
C LEU A 20 -26.04 -12.13 27.98
N ARG A 21 -26.25 -12.33 26.67
CA ARG A 21 -25.82 -13.56 25.98
C ARG A 21 -24.51 -13.27 25.25
N LEU A 22 -23.42 -13.86 25.76
CA LEU A 22 -22.12 -13.87 25.13
C LEU A 22 -22.03 -15.10 24.21
N ARG A 23 -21.72 -14.90 22.90
CA ARG A 23 -21.38 -16.01 22.00
C ARG A 23 -19.89 -15.97 21.74
N VAL A 24 -19.19 -16.98 22.20
CA VAL A 24 -17.73 -17.11 22.03
C VAL A 24 -17.43 -18.13 20.93
N TRP A 25 -16.59 -17.76 19.98
CA TRP A 25 -16.09 -18.65 18.93
C TRP A 25 -14.57 -18.77 19.05
N PHE A 26 -14.06 -19.97 19.05
CA PHE A 26 -12.63 -20.24 18.96
C PHE A 26 -12.29 -20.61 17.52
N ILE A 27 -11.31 -19.96 16.96
CA ILE A 27 -10.71 -20.32 15.66
C ILE A 27 -9.23 -20.59 15.93
N SER A 28 -8.81 -21.87 15.81
CA SER A 28 -7.41 -22.24 15.74
C SER A 28 -6.91 -22.00 14.32
N ASP A 29 -5.69 -21.51 14.17
CA ASP A 29 -4.97 -21.32 12.92
C ASP A 29 -5.37 -20.10 12.05
N CYS A 30 -5.16 -18.90 12.58
CA CYS A 30 -5.05 -17.71 11.74
C CYS A 30 -3.94 -16.79 12.23
N GLU A 31 -2.83 -16.78 11.54
CA GLU A 31 -1.82 -15.75 11.66
C GLU A 31 -2.39 -14.41 11.14
N ASN A 32 -2.57 -13.45 12.04
CA ASN A 32 -2.83 -12.04 11.78
C ASN A 32 -3.95 -11.70 10.78
N PHE A 33 -5.22 -11.93 11.14
CA PHE A 33 -6.33 -11.38 10.37
C PHE A 33 -7.41 -10.79 11.28
N VAL A 34 -7.74 -9.50 11.04
CA VAL A 34 -8.95 -8.85 11.53
C VAL A 34 -9.99 -8.97 10.42
N LYS A 35 -11.04 -9.76 10.62
CA LYS A 35 -12.21 -9.79 9.72
C LYS A 35 -13.43 -9.27 10.46
N PRO A 36 -14.08 -8.20 10.00
CA PRO A 36 -15.42 -7.86 10.47
C PRO A 36 -16.44 -8.82 9.83
N TYR A 37 -17.26 -9.45 10.64
CA TYR A 37 -18.37 -10.28 10.19
C TYR A 37 -19.69 -9.61 10.58
N TRP A 38 -20.59 -9.44 9.61
CA TRP A 38 -21.93 -8.89 9.83
C TRP A 38 -22.96 -9.99 9.88
N SER A 39 -23.70 -10.07 10.95
CA SER A 39 -24.91 -10.90 11.06
C SER A 39 -25.91 -10.22 11.99
N GLY A 40 -27.05 -9.83 11.46
CA GLY A 40 -28.20 -9.40 12.26
C GLY A 40 -28.03 -8.13 13.11
N GLY A 41 -27.31 -7.13 12.61
CA GLY A 41 -27.25 -5.80 13.26
C GLY A 41 -26.13 -5.63 14.31
N ASN A 42 -25.24 -6.61 14.48
CA ASN A 42 -24.17 -6.59 15.49
C ASN A 42 -22.77 -6.70 14.84
N VAL A 43 -21.77 -6.03 15.42
CA VAL A 43 -20.37 -6.03 14.93
C VAL A 43 -19.51 -6.89 15.86
N LEU A 44 -18.83 -7.89 15.29
CA LEU A 44 -17.83 -8.72 15.96
C LEU A 44 -16.42 -8.23 15.63
N VAL A 45 -15.60 -7.99 16.63
CA VAL A 45 -14.19 -7.65 16.46
C VAL A 45 -13.32 -8.74 17.07
N LEU A 46 -12.52 -9.41 16.21
CA LEU A 46 -11.53 -10.41 16.65
C LEU A 46 -10.14 -9.76 16.66
N VAL A 47 -9.45 -9.85 17.78
CA VAL A 47 -8.04 -9.44 17.91
C VAL A 47 -7.21 -10.68 18.20
N SER A 48 -6.16 -10.92 17.41
CA SER A 48 -5.19 -12.01 17.59
C SER A 48 -3.85 -11.44 18.05
N ASP A 49 -3.31 -11.96 19.16
CA ASP A 49 -1.93 -11.75 19.55
C ASP A 49 -1.26 -13.10 19.81
N LYS A 50 -0.14 -13.36 19.12
CA LYS A 50 0.74 -14.54 19.26
C LYS A 50 0.03 -15.89 19.21
N GLY A 51 -0.88 -16.09 18.23
CA GLY A 51 -1.52 -17.39 18.00
C GLY A 51 -2.65 -17.74 18.99
N LYS A 52 -3.08 -16.81 19.84
CA LYS A 52 -4.28 -16.95 20.67
C LYS A 52 -5.28 -15.87 20.28
N GLY A 53 -6.42 -16.27 19.74
CA GLY A 53 -7.52 -15.37 19.44
C GLY A 53 -8.32 -15.03 20.69
N TYR A 54 -8.51 -13.76 20.95
CA TYR A 54 -9.41 -13.27 22.01
C TYR A 54 -10.63 -12.64 21.36
N LEU A 55 -11.80 -13.01 21.87
CA LEU A 55 -13.06 -12.39 21.49
C LEU A 55 -13.35 -11.23 22.46
N ILE A 56 -13.42 -10.02 21.94
CA ILE A 56 -13.87 -8.85 22.69
C ILE A 56 -15.33 -8.58 22.33
N GLY A 57 -16.20 -9.42 22.81
CA GLY A 57 -17.63 -9.30 23.03
C GLY A 57 -18.52 -8.59 22.00
N GLU A 58 -19.68 -9.19 21.78
CA GLU A 58 -20.84 -8.59 21.12
C GLU A 58 -21.89 -8.25 22.17
N PHE A 59 -22.43 -7.03 22.14
CA PHE A 59 -23.49 -6.60 23.04
C PHE A 59 -24.80 -6.44 22.26
N CYS A 60 -25.79 -7.29 22.58
CA CYS A 60 -27.16 -7.11 22.13
C CYS A 60 -27.99 -6.48 23.25
N ARG A 61 -28.54 -5.29 23.03
CA ARG A 61 -29.61 -4.77 23.88
C ARG A 61 -30.94 -5.42 23.48
N ASN A 62 -31.61 -6.04 24.43
CA ASN A 62 -32.98 -6.47 24.22
C ASN A 62 -33.92 -5.26 24.48
N PRO A 63 -34.66 -4.78 23.49
CA PRO A 63 -35.44 -3.54 23.60
C PRO A 63 -36.69 -3.64 24.48
N ASN A 64 -36.99 -4.82 25.06
CA ASN A 64 -38.28 -5.06 25.74
C ASN A 64 -38.21 -5.29 27.26
N LYS A 65 -37.18 -4.82 27.96
CA LYS A 65 -37.22 -4.73 29.42
C LYS A 65 -36.86 -3.31 29.84
N GLY A 66 -37.88 -2.59 30.32
CA GLY A 66 -37.76 -1.28 30.91
C GLY A 66 -36.85 -1.34 32.17
N GLY A 67 -35.60 -1.01 31.97
CA GLY A 67 -34.64 -0.68 33.02
C GLY A 67 -34.49 0.80 33.07
N THR A 68 -34.64 1.40 34.22
CA THR A 68 -34.33 2.80 34.53
C THR A 68 -32.94 3.14 33.96
N PRO A 69 -32.79 4.29 33.24
CA PRO A 69 -31.48 4.73 32.82
C PRO A 69 -30.61 4.99 34.05
N MET A 70 -29.48 4.27 34.14
CA MET A 70 -28.49 4.60 35.17
C MET A 70 -27.98 6.02 34.91
N PRO A 71 -27.81 6.82 35.94
CA PRO A 71 -27.27 8.17 35.77
C PRO A 71 -25.87 8.08 35.19
N GLN A 72 -25.64 8.74 34.06
CA GLN A 72 -24.29 8.96 33.55
C GLN A 72 -23.57 9.84 34.56
N ALA A 73 -22.78 9.25 35.43
CA ALA A 73 -21.87 9.99 36.27
C ALA A 73 -20.75 10.51 35.38
N THR A 74 -20.91 11.73 34.92
CA THR A 74 -19.82 12.52 34.32
C THR A 74 -18.87 12.89 35.46
N ALA A 75 -17.95 11.98 35.80
CA ALA A 75 -16.88 12.27 36.74
C ALA A 75 -15.97 13.33 36.09
N THR A 76 -15.97 14.54 36.63
CA THR A 76 -15.06 15.58 36.19
C THR A 76 -13.66 15.26 36.71
N ILE A 77 -12.80 14.74 35.84
CA ILE A 77 -11.41 14.44 36.17
C ILE A 77 -10.62 15.75 36.26
N THR A 78 -10.12 16.07 37.45
CA THR A 78 -9.36 17.30 37.71
C THR A 78 -7.86 17.09 37.87
N ASN A 79 -7.41 15.85 38.03
CA ASN A 79 -5.99 15.50 38.11
C ASN A 79 -5.69 14.09 37.59
N VAL A 80 -4.42 13.81 37.34
CA VAL A 80 -3.96 12.53 36.77
C VAL A 80 -4.25 11.35 37.68
N ALA A 81 -4.17 11.50 39.01
CA ALA A 81 -4.46 10.45 39.96
C ALA A 81 -5.96 10.03 39.88
N GLN A 82 -6.86 11.01 39.76
CA GLN A 82 -8.27 10.73 39.53
C GLN A 82 -8.53 10.03 38.20
N ALA A 83 -7.77 10.33 37.15
CA ALA A 83 -7.86 9.63 35.89
C ALA A 83 -7.51 8.14 36.04
N PHE A 84 -6.46 7.82 36.79
CA PHE A 84 -6.07 6.44 37.09
C PHE A 84 -7.10 5.68 37.96
N GLU A 85 -7.67 6.32 38.95
CA GLU A 85 -8.73 5.67 39.79
C GLU A 85 -9.99 5.43 38.96
N VAL A 86 -10.43 6.37 38.16
CA VAL A 86 -11.57 6.16 37.25
C VAL A 86 -11.30 5.02 36.25
N ILE A 87 -10.10 4.93 35.64
CA ILE A 87 -9.73 3.82 34.76
C ILE A 87 -9.74 2.49 35.56
N LYS A 88 -9.31 2.46 36.80
CA LYS A 88 -9.30 1.30 37.66
C LYS A 88 -10.71 0.85 38.03
N GLU A 89 -11.60 1.76 38.38
CA GLU A 89 -13.01 1.48 38.63
C GLU A 89 -13.72 0.97 37.36
N MET A 90 -13.46 1.56 36.21
CA MET A 90 -14.00 1.11 34.93
C MET A 90 -13.55 -0.32 34.57
N ASN A 91 -12.30 -0.67 34.85
CA ASN A 91 -11.79 -2.04 34.69
C ASN A 91 -12.52 -3.06 35.60
N LEU A 92 -12.98 -2.65 36.77
CA LEU A 92 -13.73 -3.49 37.70
C LEU A 92 -15.20 -3.72 37.24
N HIS A 93 -15.81 -2.78 36.53
CA HIS A 93 -17.20 -2.82 36.08
C HIS A 93 -17.43 -3.24 34.63
N GLY A 94 -16.41 -3.45 33.87
CA GLY A 94 -16.32 -4.29 32.65
C GLY A 94 -17.05 -3.89 31.38
N LEU A 95 -17.99 -2.95 31.34
CA LEU A 95 -18.91 -2.83 30.21
C LEU A 95 -19.12 -1.47 29.59
N GLU A 96 -19.00 -0.40 30.35
CA GLU A 96 -19.14 0.98 29.81
C GLU A 96 -17.79 1.64 29.46
N TRP A 97 -16.73 0.91 29.74
CA TRP A 97 -15.35 1.35 29.54
C TRP A 97 -15.02 1.80 28.11
N SER A 98 -15.57 1.12 27.10
CA SER A 98 -15.26 1.43 25.70
C SER A 98 -15.90 2.73 25.21
N LEU A 99 -17.00 3.18 25.78
CA LEU A 99 -17.70 4.41 25.40
C LEU A 99 -17.04 5.65 26.00
N ASP A 100 -16.61 5.56 27.28
CA ASP A 100 -16.00 6.69 27.99
C ASP A 100 -14.48 6.75 27.90
N TYR A 101 -13.81 5.63 27.51
CA TYR A 101 -12.37 5.57 27.40
C TYR A 101 -11.77 6.73 26.59
N ARG A 102 -12.36 7.04 25.43
CA ARG A 102 -11.87 8.14 24.57
C ARG A 102 -12.03 9.49 25.24
N SER A 103 -13.10 9.72 25.98
CA SER A 103 -13.35 10.98 26.69
C SER A 103 -12.35 11.16 27.83
N HIS A 104 -12.21 10.17 28.68
CA HIS A 104 -11.28 10.18 29.80
C HIS A 104 -9.83 10.24 29.34
N GLY A 105 -9.48 9.46 28.28
CA GLY A 105 -8.16 9.50 27.66
C GLY A 105 -7.79 10.87 27.09
N ARG A 106 -8.76 11.56 26.45
CA ARG A 106 -8.55 12.96 25.97
C ARG A 106 -8.29 13.90 27.13
N THR A 107 -9.09 13.82 28.18
CA THR A 107 -8.93 14.67 29.36
C THR A 107 -7.58 14.42 30.04
N ALA A 108 -7.20 13.16 30.24
CA ALA A 108 -5.90 12.83 30.81
C ALA A 108 -4.73 13.33 29.95
N LEU A 109 -4.78 13.11 28.62
CA LEU A 109 -3.75 13.58 27.71
C LEU A 109 -3.66 15.11 27.68
N LYS A 110 -4.80 15.81 27.70
CA LYS A 110 -4.87 17.27 27.83
C LYS A 110 -4.13 17.74 29.06
N MET A 111 -4.44 17.16 30.23
CA MET A 111 -3.84 17.53 31.50
C MET A 111 -2.33 17.30 31.52
N ILE A 112 -1.86 16.17 30.99
CA ILE A 112 -0.43 15.86 30.87
C ILE A 112 0.27 16.89 30.01
N LEU A 113 -0.25 17.16 28.81
CA LEU A 113 0.38 18.11 27.88
C LEU A 113 0.38 19.55 28.44
N GLU A 114 -0.73 19.99 29.00
CA GLU A 114 -0.81 21.33 29.62
C GLU A 114 0.08 21.47 30.85
N GLY A 115 0.20 20.38 31.65
CA GLY A 115 1.13 20.31 32.79
C GLY A 115 2.59 20.44 32.34
N GLN A 116 2.99 19.67 31.33
CA GLN A 116 4.32 19.78 30.74
C GLN A 116 4.60 21.16 30.15
N MET A 117 3.61 21.76 29.47
CA MET A 117 3.78 23.11 28.92
C MET A 117 3.97 24.16 30.00
N ARG A 118 3.28 24.01 31.13
CA ARG A 118 3.46 24.90 32.31
C ARG A 118 4.84 24.74 32.91
N GLY A 119 5.28 23.49 33.15
CA GLY A 119 6.63 23.20 33.63
C GLY A 119 7.71 23.84 32.76
N HIS A 120 7.61 23.73 31.45
CA HIS A 120 8.54 24.37 30.53
C HIS A 120 8.56 25.92 30.58
N ILE A 121 7.43 26.52 30.90
CA ILE A 121 7.39 27.99 31.14
C ILE A 121 8.06 28.32 32.44
N ASP A 122 7.88 27.50 33.47
CA ASP A 122 8.47 27.70 34.79
C ASP A 122 10.00 27.55 34.72
N ASP A 123 10.49 26.46 34.08
CA ASP A 123 11.90 26.22 33.81
C ASP A 123 12.53 27.41 33.05
N TYR A 124 11.85 27.92 32.03
CA TYR A 124 12.34 29.05 31.24
C TYR A 124 12.45 30.32 32.07
N LEU A 125 11.47 30.60 32.92
CA LEU A 125 11.48 31.81 33.78
C LEU A 125 12.57 31.69 34.84
N GLU A 126 12.77 30.50 35.42
CA GLU A 126 13.83 30.25 36.39
C GLU A 126 15.23 30.42 35.77
N GLU A 127 15.44 29.85 34.56
CA GLU A 127 16.70 30.07 33.81
C GLU A 127 16.94 31.54 33.48
N LEU A 128 15.86 32.29 33.21
CA LEU A 128 15.96 33.71 32.88
C LEU A 128 16.33 34.56 34.10
N ASP A 129 15.74 34.25 35.27
CA ASP A 129 16.05 34.93 36.54
C ASP A 129 17.55 34.73 36.93
N ILE A 130 18.08 33.52 36.73
CA ILE A 130 19.49 33.22 36.93
C ILE A 130 20.39 34.09 36.04
N ARG A 131 19.92 34.45 34.82
CA ARG A 131 20.66 35.25 33.84
C ARG A 131 20.37 36.77 33.97
N ALA A 132 19.69 37.20 35.04
CA ALA A 132 19.23 38.56 35.22
C ALA A 132 18.37 39.13 34.06
N GLY A 133 17.66 38.23 33.34
CA GLY A 133 16.72 38.61 32.30
C GLY A 133 15.34 38.95 32.85
N VAL A 134 14.53 39.63 32.05
CA VAL A 134 13.16 40.03 32.46
C VAL A 134 12.13 39.53 31.45
N ASP A 135 11.33 38.53 31.87
CA ASP A 135 10.11 38.16 31.17
C ASP A 135 9.02 37.81 32.19
N ARG A 136 7.79 37.73 31.74
CA ARG A 136 6.66 37.36 32.61
C ARG A 136 5.60 36.61 31.87
N ARG A 137 4.84 35.80 32.59
CA ARG A 137 3.68 35.06 32.04
C ARG A 137 2.70 36.02 31.37
N ASN A 138 2.21 35.66 30.20
CA ASN A 138 1.30 36.45 29.38
C ASN A 138 0.06 35.63 28.95
N GLY A 139 -0.58 34.95 29.91
CA GLY A 139 -1.78 34.15 29.70
C GLY A 139 -1.56 32.90 28.89
N SER A 140 -2.62 32.40 28.32
CA SER A 140 -2.65 31.23 27.43
C SER A 140 -3.50 31.49 26.19
N TYR A 141 -3.38 30.66 25.17
CA TYR A 141 -4.25 30.66 24.01
C TYR A 141 -4.67 29.22 23.65
N SER A 142 -5.89 29.09 23.08
CA SER A 142 -6.42 27.82 22.66
C SER A 142 -5.74 27.31 21.39
N ARG A 143 -5.44 26.02 21.37
CA ARG A 143 -4.92 25.32 20.20
C ARG A 143 -5.49 23.91 20.13
N HIS A 144 -5.96 23.50 18.95
CA HIS A 144 -6.46 22.18 18.70
C HIS A 144 -5.33 21.22 18.28
N LEU A 145 -5.34 20.02 18.87
CA LEU A 145 -4.46 18.90 18.54
C LEU A 145 -5.31 17.66 18.25
N LEU A 146 -5.37 17.27 16.98
CA LEU A 146 -6.04 16.03 16.58
C LEU A 146 -5.20 14.82 16.94
N THR A 147 -5.76 13.92 17.73
CA THR A 147 -5.14 12.69 18.20
C THR A 147 -5.98 11.46 17.81
N GLU A 148 -5.51 10.27 18.10
CA GLU A 148 -6.28 9.01 17.95
C GLU A 148 -7.50 8.95 18.86
N LEU A 149 -7.45 9.67 19.97
CA LEU A 149 -8.57 9.79 20.91
C LEU A 149 -9.60 10.84 20.45
N GLY A 150 -9.32 11.57 19.38
CA GLY A 150 -10.11 12.68 18.87
C GLY A 150 -9.39 14.02 18.98
N ASP A 151 -10.11 15.11 18.73
CA ASP A 151 -9.59 16.46 18.87
C ASP A 151 -9.49 16.87 20.35
N ILE A 152 -8.36 17.48 20.72
CA ILE A 152 -8.07 17.99 22.06
C ILE A 152 -7.78 19.47 21.96
N GLU A 153 -8.60 20.29 22.62
CA GLU A 153 -8.34 21.70 22.78
C GLU A 153 -7.36 21.91 23.96
N LEU A 154 -6.14 22.35 23.64
CA LEU A 154 -5.08 22.65 24.59
C LEU A 154 -5.03 24.15 24.90
N GLN A 155 -4.85 24.50 26.17
CA GLN A 155 -4.53 25.85 26.62
C GLN A 155 -3.01 25.99 26.69
N VAL A 156 -2.41 26.62 25.67
CA VAL A 156 -0.97 26.77 25.54
C VAL A 156 -0.51 28.02 26.34
N PRO A 157 0.23 27.82 27.43
CA PRO A 157 0.74 28.96 28.21
C PRO A 157 1.88 29.63 27.45
N ARG A 158 2.00 30.96 27.68
CA ARG A 158 3.06 31.76 27.06
C ARG A 158 3.55 32.87 28.01
N THR A 159 4.78 33.28 27.79
CA THR A 159 5.32 34.54 28.26
C THR A 159 5.28 35.58 27.13
N ARG A 160 5.88 36.76 27.29
CA ARG A 160 6.01 37.72 26.21
C ARG A 160 6.91 37.23 25.06
N HIS A 161 7.96 36.47 25.39
CA HIS A 161 9.00 36.07 24.46
C HIS A 161 9.08 34.54 24.25
N TYR A 162 8.39 33.73 25.06
CA TYR A 162 8.44 32.27 25.02
C TYR A 162 7.04 31.62 25.02
N SER A 163 6.91 30.43 24.42
CA SER A 163 5.68 29.69 24.41
C SER A 163 5.93 28.24 24.80
N GLY A 164 5.10 27.66 25.66
CA GLY A 164 5.09 26.26 26.05
C GLY A 164 4.83 25.29 24.88
N LEU A 165 4.55 25.81 23.69
CA LEU A 165 4.29 25.03 22.49
C LEU A 165 5.44 24.11 22.09
N LYS A 166 6.67 24.32 22.58
CA LYS A 166 7.81 23.43 22.32
C LYS A 166 7.59 21.99 22.77
N VAL A 167 6.73 21.76 23.77
CA VAL A 167 6.31 20.42 24.23
C VAL A 167 5.57 19.65 23.13
N VAL A 168 4.68 20.34 22.45
CA VAL A 168 4.05 19.81 21.25
C VAL A 168 4.85 20.41 20.08
N ARG A 169 5.62 19.59 19.35
CA ARG A 169 6.46 20.07 18.24
C ARG A 169 5.83 21.26 17.53
N ALA A 170 6.55 22.38 17.48
CA ALA A 170 6.06 23.61 16.91
C ALA A 170 5.36 23.31 15.57
N TYR A 171 4.09 23.72 15.42
CA TYR A 171 3.23 23.47 14.27
C TYR A 171 2.59 22.07 14.16
N ALA A 172 2.78 21.12 15.07
CA ALA A 172 2.00 19.89 15.06
C ALA A 172 0.53 20.24 15.39
N ARG A 173 -0.35 20.10 14.42
CA ARG A 173 -1.81 20.19 14.60
C ARG A 173 -2.44 18.79 14.74
N ARG A 174 -1.67 17.76 14.51
CA ARG A 174 -2.09 16.35 14.54
C ARG A 174 -0.97 15.48 15.10
N ALA A 175 -1.36 14.43 15.80
CA ALA A 175 -0.43 13.38 16.20
C ALA A 175 0.17 12.69 14.95
N GLN A 176 1.43 12.29 15.05
CA GLN A 176 2.18 11.75 13.89
C GLN A 176 1.51 10.50 13.27
N HIS A 177 0.83 9.69 14.08
CA HIS A 177 0.16 8.52 13.54
C HIS A 177 -1.11 8.85 12.77
N ILE A 178 -1.74 9.99 12.96
CA ILE A 178 -2.85 10.44 12.11
C ILE A 178 -2.36 10.66 10.68
N ASP A 179 -1.22 11.27 10.51
CA ASP A 179 -0.61 11.43 9.19
C ASP A 179 -0.26 10.07 8.57
N ARG A 180 0.23 9.10 9.38
CA ARG A 180 0.43 7.72 8.92
C ARG A 180 -0.86 7.03 8.49
N MET A 181 -1.96 7.21 9.22
CA MET A 181 -3.28 6.68 8.85
C MET A 181 -3.77 7.29 7.54
N ILE A 182 -3.65 8.61 7.38
CA ILE A 182 -3.97 9.32 6.13
C ILE A 182 -3.17 8.75 4.95
N LEU A 183 -1.86 8.59 5.13
CA LEU A 183 -0.98 8.01 4.11
C LEU A 183 -1.35 6.55 3.79
N ALA A 184 -1.67 5.74 4.81
CA ALA A 184 -2.12 4.37 4.61
C ALA A 184 -3.42 4.30 3.78
N CYS A 185 -4.42 5.12 4.10
CA CYS A 185 -5.64 5.23 3.32
C CYS A 185 -5.35 5.64 1.88
N PHE A 186 -4.47 6.62 1.67
CA PHE A 186 -4.07 7.07 0.35
C PHE A 186 -3.39 5.95 -0.46
N VAL A 187 -2.44 5.24 0.13
CA VAL A 187 -1.72 4.10 -0.48
C VAL A 187 -2.70 2.97 -0.85
N LEU A 188 -3.70 2.71 0.00
CA LEU A 188 -4.74 1.71 -0.28
C LEU A 188 -5.73 2.16 -1.36
N GLY A 189 -5.63 3.39 -1.85
CA GLY A 189 -6.41 3.89 -2.97
C GLY A 189 -7.70 4.59 -2.58
N VAL A 190 -7.81 4.99 -1.33
CA VAL A 190 -8.92 5.85 -0.89
C VAL A 190 -8.68 7.26 -1.44
N SER A 191 -9.66 7.84 -2.12
CA SER A 191 -9.53 9.20 -2.65
C SER A 191 -9.40 10.22 -1.50
N THR A 192 -8.74 11.35 -1.75
CA THR A 192 -8.52 12.40 -0.73
C THR A 192 -9.82 12.86 -0.05
N ARG A 193 -10.95 12.87 -0.77
CA ARG A 193 -12.27 13.20 -0.21
C ARG A 193 -12.82 12.09 0.68
N LYS A 194 -12.65 10.82 0.27
CA LYS A 194 -13.14 9.66 1.02
C LYS A 194 -12.26 9.28 2.21
N VAL A 195 -11.00 9.73 2.28
CA VAL A 195 -10.16 9.56 3.47
C VAL A 195 -10.81 10.24 4.67
N ALA A 196 -11.40 11.43 4.48
CA ALA A 196 -12.12 12.14 5.54
C ALA A 196 -13.30 11.32 6.09
N GLU A 197 -14.05 10.65 5.20
CA GLU A 197 -15.17 9.79 5.57
C GLU A 197 -14.68 8.49 6.26
N ALA A 198 -13.64 7.87 5.72
CA ALA A 198 -13.08 6.63 6.25
C ALA A 198 -12.48 6.78 7.65
N LEU A 199 -11.92 7.95 7.97
CA LEU A 199 -11.28 8.21 9.26
C LEU A 199 -12.23 8.87 10.27
N LEU A 200 -13.39 9.38 9.85
CA LEU A 200 -14.36 10.04 10.72
C LEU A 200 -14.77 9.19 11.95
N PRO A 201 -15.09 7.87 11.80
CA PRO A 201 -15.48 7.06 12.95
C PRO A 201 -14.35 6.86 13.99
N VAL A 202 -13.09 6.99 13.54
CA VAL A 202 -11.92 6.82 14.41
C VAL A 202 -11.53 8.12 15.09
N LEU A 203 -11.55 9.23 14.34
CA LEU A 203 -11.05 10.52 14.77
C LEU A 203 -12.13 11.39 15.43
N GLY A 204 -13.42 11.08 15.20
CA GLY A 204 -14.54 11.87 15.70
C GLY A 204 -14.77 13.19 14.96
N GLU A 205 -13.83 13.61 14.09
CA GLU A 205 -13.96 14.80 13.27
C GLU A 205 -13.53 14.59 11.83
N ARG A 206 -13.93 15.51 10.95
CA ARG A 206 -13.66 15.45 9.51
C ARG A 206 -12.33 16.10 9.16
N ILE A 207 -11.41 15.34 8.60
CA ILE A 207 -10.17 15.88 8.03
C ILE A 207 -10.48 16.50 6.66
N SER A 208 -9.98 17.71 6.40
CA SER A 208 -10.17 18.34 5.09
C SER A 208 -9.39 17.64 3.98
N ALA A 209 -9.93 17.63 2.75
CA ALA A 209 -9.24 17.08 1.58
C ALA A 209 -7.90 17.77 1.30
N SER A 210 -7.77 19.06 1.64
CA SER A 210 -6.53 19.83 1.56
C SER A 210 -5.48 19.32 2.55
N THR A 211 -5.90 18.94 3.75
CA THR A 211 -5.03 18.29 4.75
C THR A 211 -4.50 16.95 4.23
N VAL A 212 -5.39 16.09 3.69
CA VAL A 212 -4.99 14.81 3.10
C VAL A 212 -3.99 15.01 1.94
N SER A 213 -4.25 16.02 1.09
CA SER A 213 -3.33 16.37 -0.01
C SER A 213 -1.97 16.84 0.50
N ARG A 214 -1.93 17.65 1.56
CA ARG A 214 -0.69 18.16 2.17
C ARG A 214 0.13 17.03 2.81
N VAL A 215 -0.51 16.12 3.53
CA VAL A 215 0.14 14.93 4.08
C VAL A 215 0.67 14.05 2.94
N GLY A 216 -0.10 13.87 1.86
CA GLY A 216 0.36 13.14 0.68
C GLY A 216 1.61 13.73 0.03
N LYS A 217 1.82 15.06 0.10
CA LYS A 217 3.04 15.72 -0.42
C LYS A 217 4.31 15.34 0.34
N GLN A 218 4.22 14.87 1.58
CA GLN A 218 5.38 14.36 2.33
C GLN A 218 6.03 13.15 1.63
N LEU A 219 5.30 12.48 0.74
CA LEU A 219 5.85 11.42 -0.10
C LEU A 219 6.77 11.91 -1.22
N ASP A 220 6.77 13.21 -1.55
CA ASP A 220 7.53 13.72 -2.71
C ASP A 220 9.03 13.52 -2.52
N GLU A 221 9.56 13.87 -1.34
CA GLU A 221 10.98 13.66 -1.02
C GLU A 221 11.35 12.17 -1.01
N VAL A 222 10.44 11.34 -0.48
CA VAL A 222 10.62 9.88 -0.43
C VAL A 222 10.61 9.28 -1.85
N VAL A 223 9.72 9.76 -2.73
CA VAL A 223 9.66 9.36 -4.14
C VAL A 223 10.92 9.78 -4.88
N GLU A 224 11.39 10.99 -4.66
CA GLU A 224 12.63 11.48 -5.25
C GLU A 224 13.85 10.68 -4.79
N ALA A 225 13.95 10.41 -3.50
CA ALA A 225 14.99 9.54 -2.94
C ALA A 225 14.92 8.11 -3.52
N PHE A 226 13.71 7.58 -3.72
CA PHE A 226 13.51 6.28 -4.38
C PHE A 226 14.07 6.28 -5.81
N HIS A 227 13.79 7.31 -6.60
CA HIS A 227 14.28 7.41 -7.97
C HIS A 227 15.78 7.67 -8.08
N ARG A 228 16.42 8.20 -7.03
CA ARG A 228 17.87 8.48 -6.99
C ARG A 228 18.69 7.39 -6.31
N ARG A 229 18.07 6.42 -5.64
CA ARG A 229 18.79 5.42 -4.86
C ARG A 229 19.75 4.59 -5.72
N PRO A 230 20.90 4.16 -5.17
CA PRO A 230 21.78 3.21 -5.84
C PRO A 230 21.07 1.86 -6.04
N LEU A 231 21.36 1.20 -7.15
CA LEU A 231 20.78 -0.08 -7.54
C LEU A 231 21.84 -1.17 -7.51
N ALA A 232 21.44 -2.39 -7.10
CA ALA A 232 22.34 -3.54 -7.03
C ALA A 232 22.09 -4.51 -8.20
N ASN A 233 23.13 -5.19 -8.69
CA ASN A 233 23.06 -6.23 -9.72
C ASN A 233 22.57 -7.58 -9.17
N ARG A 234 21.49 -7.61 -8.40
CA ARG A 234 20.95 -8.79 -7.72
C ARG A 234 19.88 -9.56 -8.50
N TYR A 235 19.60 -9.15 -9.73
CA TYR A 235 18.55 -9.72 -10.55
C TYR A 235 19.10 -10.70 -11.58
N ARG A 236 18.37 -11.80 -11.78
CA ARG A 236 18.67 -12.80 -12.81
C ARG A 236 17.95 -12.51 -14.13
N VAL A 237 16.82 -11.86 -14.06
CA VAL A 237 16.02 -11.44 -15.22
C VAL A 237 15.52 -10.03 -14.99
N LEU A 238 15.57 -9.22 -16.03
CA LEU A 238 14.90 -7.92 -16.08
C LEU A 238 13.66 -8.03 -16.98
N VAL A 239 12.61 -7.33 -16.62
CA VAL A 239 11.39 -7.20 -17.42
C VAL A 239 11.12 -5.71 -17.61
N PHE A 240 11.00 -5.27 -18.84
CA PHE A 240 10.63 -3.90 -19.18
C PHE A 240 9.31 -3.88 -19.92
N ASP A 241 8.45 -2.93 -19.56
CA ASP A 241 7.14 -2.77 -20.17
C ASP A 241 6.69 -1.30 -20.06
N GLY A 242 5.96 -0.82 -21.04
CA GLY A 242 5.30 0.47 -21.03
C GLY A 242 3.80 0.30 -20.79
N VAL A 243 3.25 0.92 -19.75
CA VAL A 243 1.83 0.82 -19.45
C VAL A 243 1.17 2.19 -19.50
N VAL A 244 0.25 2.36 -20.44
CA VAL A 244 -0.45 3.63 -20.62
C VAL A 244 -1.41 3.87 -19.46
N MET A 245 -1.23 5.00 -18.79
CA MET A 245 -2.16 5.53 -17.81
C MET A 245 -2.89 6.76 -18.38
N ALA A 246 -4.21 6.78 -18.17
CA ALA A 246 -5.00 7.97 -18.49
C ALA A 246 -4.96 8.92 -17.27
N ARG A 247 -4.54 10.15 -17.51
CA ARG A 247 -4.63 11.26 -16.56
C ARG A 247 -5.71 12.21 -17.08
N LYS A 248 -6.74 12.46 -16.32
CA LYS A 248 -7.73 13.48 -16.62
C LYS A 248 -7.15 14.85 -16.24
N THR A 249 -7.26 15.81 -17.13
CA THR A 249 -6.93 17.24 -16.90
C THR A 249 -8.19 18.06 -17.16
N GLY A 250 -8.19 19.34 -16.80
CA GLY A 250 -9.29 20.25 -17.12
C GLY A 250 -9.58 20.35 -18.63
N ALA A 251 -8.56 20.09 -19.49
CA ALA A 251 -8.68 20.07 -20.95
C ALA A 251 -8.96 18.67 -21.54
N GLY A 252 -9.31 17.66 -20.71
CA GLY A 252 -9.58 16.30 -21.16
C GLY A 252 -8.63 15.24 -20.61
N ALA A 253 -8.68 14.03 -21.17
CA ALA A 253 -7.85 12.91 -20.72
C ALA A 253 -6.55 12.83 -21.53
N ILE A 254 -5.42 13.06 -20.89
CA ILE A 254 -4.10 12.84 -21.46
C ILE A 254 -3.65 11.40 -21.13
N ARG A 255 -3.27 10.65 -22.16
CA ARG A 255 -2.67 9.32 -22.01
C ARG A 255 -1.16 9.44 -22.00
N ARG A 256 -0.52 8.93 -20.95
CA ARG A 256 0.94 8.92 -20.82
C ARG A 256 1.41 7.52 -20.46
N PRO A 257 2.45 6.99 -21.12
CA PRO A 257 3.04 5.74 -20.71
C PRO A 257 3.85 5.91 -19.44
N VAL A 258 3.77 4.89 -18.58
CA VAL A 258 4.68 4.67 -17.47
C VAL A 258 5.65 3.58 -17.90
N LEU A 259 6.91 3.92 -18.06
CA LEU A 259 7.99 2.98 -18.32
C LEU A 259 8.33 2.29 -17.01
N VAL A 260 8.43 0.97 -16.98
CA VAL A 260 8.63 0.19 -15.76
C VAL A 260 9.76 -0.81 -15.93
N ALA A 261 10.61 -0.87 -14.92
CA ALA A 261 11.64 -1.90 -14.74
C ALA A 261 11.27 -2.82 -13.59
N LEU A 262 11.12 -4.11 -13.86
CA LEU A 262 10.91 -5.15 -12.87
C LEU A 262 12.08 -6.12 -12.91
N GLY A 263 12.63 -6.47 -11.74
CA GLY A 263 13.67 -7.47 -11.59
C GLY A 263 13.14 -8.76 -10.99
N ILE A 264 13.61 -9.90 -11.49
CA ILE A 264 13.36 -11.21 -10.89
C ILE A 264 14.67 -11.67 -10.24
N ARG A 265 14.65 -11.83 -8.92
CA ARG A 265 15.78 -12.28 -8.13
C ARG A 265 16.06 -13.78 -8.31
N PRO A 266 17.24 -14.29 -7.89
CA PRO A 266 17.54 -15.74 -7.95
C PRO A 266 16.55 -16.61 -7.16
N ASP A 267 15.97 -16.10 -6.08
CA ASP A 267 14.93 -16.75 -5.28
C ASP A 267 13.53 -16.75 -5.94
N GLY A 268 13.40 -16.08 -7.09
CA GLY A 268 12.15 -15.96 -7.84
C GLY A 268 11.26 -14.79 -7.44
N LYS A 269 11.62 -14.02 -6.41
CA LYS A 269 10.90 -12.81 -6.00
C LYS A 269 10.96 -11.76 -7.09
N LYS A 270 9.85 -11.06 -7.27
CA LYS A 270 9.64 -10.06 -8.31
C LYS A 270 9.56 -8.67 -7.69
N GLU A 271 10.50 -7.82 -8.02
CA GLU A 271 10.66 -6.47 -7.49
C GLU A 271 10.44 -5.44 -8.59
N ILE A 272 9.57 -4.47 -8.37
CA ILE A 272 9.60 -3.24 -9.18
C ILE A 272 10.86 -2.47 -8.76
N ILE A 273 11.79 -2.36 -9.70
CA ILE A 273 13.06 -1.67 -9.50
C ILE A 273 12.84 -0.16 -9.56
N ASP A 274 12.18 0.27 -10.64
CA ASP A 274 11.87 1.68 -10.86
C ASP A 274 10.77 1.85 -11.90
N PHE A 275 10.25 3.06 -12.01
CA PHE A 275 9.27 3.48 -13.00
C PHE A 275 9.48 4.94 -13.38
N ARG A 276 8.99 5.34 -14.55
CA ARG A 276 9.08 6.72 -15.02
C ARG A 276 7.88 7.09 -15.89
N LEU A 277 7.21 8.16 -15.56
CA LEU A 277 6.18 8.72 -16.42
C LEU A 277 6.84 9.43 -17.62
N ALA A 278 6.57 8.96 -18.83
CA ALA A 278 7.19 9.46 -20.04
C ALA A 278 6.19 10.19 -20.95
N PRO A 279 6.66 11.08 -21.82
CA PRO A 279 5.81 11.70 -22.86
C PRO A 279 5.28 10.69 -23.87
N GLY A 280 6.06 9.65 -24.16
CA GLY A 280 5.79 8.58 -25.10
C GLY A 280 6.73 7.39 -24.88
N GLU A 281 6.53 6.30 -25.63
CA GLU A 281 7.39 5.11 -25.64
C GLU A 281 8.46 5.18 -26.75
N SER A 282 9.02 6.37 -26.96
CA SER A 282 10.08 6.58 -27.95
C SER A 282 11.41 5.94 -27.53
N THR A 283 12.31 5.72 -28.50
CA THR A 283 13.68 5.24 -28.23
C THR A 283 14.39 6.14 -27.25
N ILE A 284 14.30 7.46 -27.41
CA ILE A 284 14.92 8.44 -26.53
C ILE A 284 14.42 8.33 -25.09
N ALA A 285 13.10 8.15 -24.92
CA ALA A 285 12.50 8.01 -23.57
C ALA A 285 12.98 6.72 -22.87
N TRP A 286 13.02 5.61 -23.59
CA TRP A 286 13.53 4.35 -23.09
C TRP A 286 15.03 4.40 -22.82
N GLU A 287 15.82 4.94 -23.73
CA GLU A 287 17.27 5.09 -23.57
C GLU A 287 17.60 5.93 -22.33
N ALA A 288 16.93 7.06 -22.14
CA ALA A 288 17.11 7.89 -20.96
C ALA A 288 16.77 7.15 -19.66
N PHE A 289 15.72 6.33 -19.66
CA PHE A 289 15.33 5.52 -18.49
C PHE A 289 16.33 4.40 -18.23
N LEU A 290 16.73 3.65 -19.25
CA LEU A 290 17.70 2.54 -19.12
C LEU A 290 19.08 3.05 -18.70
N ASN A 291 19.57 4.15 -19.27
CA ASN A 291 20.83 4.79 -18.89
C ASN A 291 20.82 5.27 -17.43
N ASP A 292 19.69 5.79 -16.94
CA ASP A 292 19.56 6.17 -15.54
C ASP A 292 19.68 4.95 -14.61
N LEU A 293 19.00 3.85 -14.92
CA LEU A 293 19.11 2.60 -14.17
C LEU A 293 20.56 2.07 -14.19
N TYR A 294 21.22 2.13 -15.34
CA TYR A 294 22.61 1.68 -15.49
C TYR A 294 23.58 2.51 -14.64
N ARG A 295 23.48 3.85 -14.71
CA ARG A 295 24.32 4.77 -13.93
C ARG A 295 24.16 4.58 -12.43
N ARG A 296 22.97 4.23 -11.98
CA ARG A 296 22.68 3.95 -10.56
C ARG A 296 23.14 2.57 -10.12
N GLY A 297 23.75 1.76 -10.98
CA GLY A 297 24.38 0.48 -10.64
C GLY A 297 23.69 -0.76 -11.22
N LEU A 298 22.58 -0.65 -11.95
CA LEU A 298 21.96 -1.79 -12.62
C LEU A 298 22.68 -2.07 -13.97
N THR A 299 23.93 -2.51 -13.88
CA THR A 299 24.77 -2.74 -15.08
C THR A 299 24.44 -4.02 -15.84
N GLY A 300 23.57 -4.88 -15.30
CA GLY A 300 23.19 -6.14 -15.94
C GLY A 300 24.16 -7.30 -15.77
N LYS A 301 25.25 -7.15 -14.97
CA LYS A 301 26.31 -8.15 -14.80
C LYS A 301 25.79 -9.57 -14.49
N ASN A 302 24.73 -9.70 -13.70
CA ASN A 302 24.14 -10.97 -13.28
C ASN A 302 22.89 -11.36 -14.09
N VAL A 303 22.48 -10.50 -15.02
CA VAL A 303 21.24 -10.70 -15.79
C VAL A 303 21.47 -11.72 -16.89
N LYS A 304 20.61 -12.71 -16.95
CA LYS A 304 20.66 -13.77 -17.97
C LYS A 304 19.69 -13.53 -19.12
N LEU A 305 18.65 -12.75 -18.91
CA LEU A 305 17.59 -12.51 -19.89
C LEU A 305 16.89 -11.18 -19.62
N ILE A 306 16.58 -10.44 -20.67
CA ILE A 306 15.67 -9.28 -20.61
C ILE A 306 14.37 -9.66 -21.31
N VAL A 307 13.22 -9.44 -20.66
CA VAL A 307 11.89 -9.72 -21.22
C VAL A 307 11.20 -8.41 -21.59
N VAL A 308 10.67 -8.33 -22.80
CA VAL A 308 10.05 -7.12 -23.36
C VAL A 308 8.75 -7.42 -24.10
N ASP A 309 7.86 -6.44 -24.17
CA ASP A 309 6.62 -6.54 -24.95
C ASP A 309 6.83 -6.48 -26.46
N GLY A 310 7.89 -5.81 -26.90
CA GLY A 310 8.24 -5.64 -28.30
C GLY A 310 7.89 -4.28 -28.89
N GLY A 311 7.68 -3.28 -28.03
CA GLY A 311 7.60 -1.89 -28.46
C GLY A 311 8.88 -1.46 -29.20
N GLY A 312 8.74 -0.82 -30.37
CA GLY A 312 9.89 -0.45 -31.23
C GLY A 312 10.91 0.44 -30.52
N GLY A 313 10.45 1.39 -29.71
CA GLY A 313 11.33 2.30 -28.96
C GLY A 313 12.20 1.55 -27.93
N LEU A 314 11.62 0.59 -27.20
CA LEU A 314 12.35 -0.23 -26.24
C LEU A 314 13.36 -1.16 -26.92
N LEU A 315 12.94 -1.80 -28.01
CA LEU A 315 13.83 -2.69 -28.78
C LEU A 315 15.03 -1.96 -29.39
N ALA A 316 14.86 -0.73 -29.81
CA ALA A 316 15.95 0.10 -30.33
C ALA A 316 16.88 0.61 -29.22
N ALA A 317 16.35 0.91 -28.03
CA ALA A 317 17.14 1.44 -26.91
C ALA A 317 17.95 0.36 -26.17
N LEU A 318 17.44 -0.88 -26.06
CA LEU A 318 18.08 -1.94 -25.26
C LEU A 318 19.49 -2.30 -25.72
N PRO A 319 19.79 -2.49 -27.02
CA PRO A 319 21.14 -2.79 -27.47
C PRO A 319 22.17 -1.69 -27.16
N LEU A 320 21.73 -0.44 -27.03
CA LEU A 320 22.58 0.69 -26.69
C LEU A 320 23.08 0.65 -25.23
N VAL A 321 22.27 0.08 -24.33
CA VAL A 321 22.58 0.07 -22.89
C VAL A 321 22.97 -1.34 -22.40
N TYR A 322 22.33 -2.38 -22.92
CA TYR A 322 22.55 -3.78 -22.54
C TYR A 322 22.85 -4.70 -23.74
N PRO A 323 23.91 -4.43 -24.52
CA PRO A 323 24.15 -5.11 -25.82
C PRO A 323 24.37 -6.62 -25.73
N GLN A 324 24.86 -7.12 -24.59
CA GLN A 324 25.24 -8.52 -24.44
C GLN A 324 24.16 -9.39 -23.79
N ILE A 325 23.04 -8.81 -23.39
CA ILE A 325 22.01 -9.58 -22.66
C ILE A 325 20.95 -10.05 -23.67
N PRO A 326 20.71 -11.37 -23.76
CA PRO A 326 19.70 -11.92 -24.66
C PRO A 326 18.31 -11.36 -24.36
N LEU A 327 17.54 -11.11 -25.42
CA LEU A 327 16.17 -10.63 -25.34
C LEU A 327 15.18 -11.80 -25.38
N GLN A 328 14.06 -11.62 -24.70
CA GLN A 328 12.87 -12.45 -24.78
C GLN A 328 11.67 -11.59 -25.13
N ARG A 329 11.05 -11.85 -26.27
CA ARG A 329 9.78 -11.21 -26.64
C ARG A 329 8.64 -11.82 -25.85
N CYS A 330 7.70 -11.00 -25.38
CA CYS A 330 6.54 -11.44 -24.62
C CYS A 330 5.58 -12.29 -25.46
N TRP A 331 5.39 -13.55 -25.06
CA TRP A 331 4.45 -14.45 -25.75
C TRP A 331 3.02 -13.97 -25.70
N ALA A 332 2.56 -13.34 -24.62
CA ALA A 332 1.19 -12.84 -24.53
C ALA A 332 0.90 -11.78 -25.59
N HIS A 333 1.83 -10.82 -25.78
CA HIS A 333 1.74 -9.80 -26.81
C HIS A 333 1.89 -10.39 -28.22
N LYS A 334 2.81 -11.32 -28.41
CA LYS A 334 3.02 -11.97 -29.70
C LYS A 334 1.80 -12.77 -30.14
N ILE A 335 1.22 -13.59 -29.25
CA ILE A 335 0.00 -14.34 -29.55
C ILE A 335 -1.12 -13.39 -29.98
N ARG A 336 -1.33 -12.29 -29.25
CA ARG A 336 -2.32 -11.27 -29.61
C ARG A 336 -2.05 -10.70 -31.01
N ASN A 337 -0.80 -10.35 -31.30
CA ASN A 337 -0.41 -9.75 -32.57
C ASN A 337 -0.59 -10.73 -33.76
N VAL A 338 -0.32 -12.01 -33.57
CA VAL A 338 -0.55 -13.06 -34.57
C VAL A 338 -2.05 -13.25 -34.79
N LEU A 339 -2.82 -13.43 -33.71
CA LEU A 339 -4.27 -13.65 -33.78
C LEU A 339 -5.03 -12.48 -34.42
N ASN A 340 -4.57 -11.24 -34.20
CA ASN A 340 -5.16 -10.04 -34.83
C ASN A 340 -5.03 -10.04 -36.35
N LYS A 341 -4.21 -10.90 -36.92
CA LYS A 341 -4.03 -11.06 -38.39
C LYS A 341 -4.89 -12.20 -38.95
N ALA A 342 -5.68 -12.88 -38.11
CA ALA A 342 -6.54 -13.98 -38.51
C ALA A 342 -8.02 -13.67 -38.23
N LYS A 343 -8.92 -14.24 -39.04
CA LYS A 343 -10.39 -14.15 -38.81
C LYS A 343 -10.76 -14.79 -37.48
N LYS A 344 -11.79 -14.28 -36.81
CA LYS A 344 -12.21 -14.72 -35.46
C LYS A 344 -12.44 -16.23 -35.37
N ARG A 345 -13.04 -16.86 -36.40
CA ARG A 345 -13.29 -18.28 -36.45
C ARG A 345 -12.03 -19.15 -36.34
N ASP A 346 -10.91 -18.67 -36.87
CA ASP A 346 -9.65 -19.43 -36.95
C ASP A 346 -8.68 -19.09 -35.80
N GLN A 347 -9.00 -18.08 -34.96
CA GLN A 347 -8.16 -17.66 -33.84
C GLN A 347 -8.01 -18.73 -32.77
N LYS A 348 -9.05 -19.53 -32.49
CA LYS A 348 -9.00 -20.59 -31.47
C LYS A 348 -8.03 -21.72 -31.84
N PRO A 349 -8.11 -22.35 -33.02
CA PRO A 349 -7.14 -23.36 -33.45
C PRO A 349 -5.73 -22.76 -33.60
N MET A 350 -5.62 -21.58 -34.18
CA MET A 350 -4.31 -20.90 -34.30
C MET A 350 -3.65 -20.64 -32.94
N LYS A 351 -4.41 -20.26 -31.93
CA LYS A 351 -3.92 -20.07 -30.56
C LYS A 351 -3.39 -21.39 -29.95
N LEU A 352 -4.06 -22.50 -30.21
CA LEU A 352 -3.60 -23.82 -29.75
C LEU A 352 -2.25 -24.18 -30.37
N ASP A 353 -2.07 -23.91 -31.66
CA ASP A 353 -0.80 -24.17 -32.32
C ASP A 353 0.31 -23.26 -31.78
N LEU A 354 0.04 -21.97 -31.51
CA LEU A 354 0.99 -21.05 -30.85
C LEU A 354 1.35 -21.54 -29.43
N HIS A 355 0.38 -22.09 -28.68
CA HIS A 355 0.65 -22.65 -27.36
C HIS A 355 1.54 -23.92 -27.44
N ARG A 356 1.42 -24.74 -28.49
CA ARG A 356 2.32 -25.91 -28.72
C ARG A 356 3.78 -25.43 -28.88
N ILE A 357 4.02 -24.27 -29.52
CA ILE A 357 5.35 -23.68 -29.63
C ILE A 357 5.82 -23.18 -28.27
N MET A 358 5.00 -22.38 -27.60
CA MET A 358 5.33 -21.74 -26.31
C MET A 358 5.62 -22.75 -25.20
N TYR A 359 4.84 -23.83 -25.13
CA TYR A 359 4.97 -24.85 -24.07
C TYR A 359 5.84 -26.05 -24.46
N ALA A 360 6.57 -25.97 -25.57
CA ALA A 360 7.48 -27.00 -25.97
C ALA A 360 8.58 -27.28 -24.91
N SER A 361 8.97 -28.52 -24.75
CA SER A 361 9.93 -28.92 -23.72
C SER A 361 11.36 -28.43 -23.98
N ASN A 362 11.71 -28.17 -25.25
CA ASN A 362 13.01 -27.64 -25.66
C ASN A 362 12.92 -26.86 -26.98
N ARG A 363 14.02 -26.18 -27.33
CA ARG A 363 14.09 -25.32 -28.52
C ARG A 363 13.87 -26.06 -29.84
N THR A 364 14.35 -27.32 -29.93
CA THR A 364 14.17 -28.17 -31.14
C THR A 364 12.70 -28.47 -31.36
N ARG A 365 11.99 -28.93 -30.31
CA ARG A 365 10.54 -29.21 -30.40
C ARG A 365 9.73 -27.92 -30.67
N ALA A 366 10.13 -26.80 -30.08
CA ALA A 366 9.49 -25.51 -30.35
C ALA A 366 9.63 -25.11 -31.81
N ARG A 367 10.83 -25.24 -32.39
CA ARG A 367 11.07 -24.94 -33.81
C ARG A 367 10.30 -25.91 -34.73
N LYS A 368 10.20 -27.21 -34.36
CA LYS A 368 9.37 -28.19 -35.10
C LYS A 368 7.89 -27.73 -35.09
N ALA A 369 7.35 -27.38 -33.92
CA ALA A 369 5.98 -26.91 -33.82
C ALA A 369 5.76 -25.59 -34.59
N ALA A 370 6.76 -24.69 -34.64
CA ALA A 370 6.70 -23.47 -35.42
C ALA A 370 6.70 -23.72 -36.95
N ARG A 371 7.40 -24.77 -37.42
CA ARG A 371 7.29 -25.18 -38.82
C ARG A 371 5.90 -25.72 -39.13
N SER A 372 5.37 -26.63 -38.30
CA SER A 372 4.01 -27.14 -38.48
C SER A 372 2.94 -26.04 -38.42
N PHE A 373 3.17 -24.97 -37.62
CA PHE A 373 2.33 -23.78 -37.63
C PHE A 373 2.40 -23.06 -38.98
N ALA A 374 3.61 -22.90 -39.53
CA ALA A 374 3.81 -22.26 -40.81
C ALA A 374 3.17 -23.05 -41.93
N ASP A 375 3.42 -24.37 -41.99
CA ASP A 375 2.85 -25.26 -42.99
C ASP A 375 1.31 -25.21 -43.01
N ARG A 376 0.67 -25.15 -41.86
CA ARG A 376 -0.79 -25.11 -41.73
C ARG A 376 -1.41 -23.74 -42.09
N TRP A 377 -0.72 -22.63 -41.79
CA TRP A 377 -1.34 -21.32 -41.83
C TRP A 377 -0.76 -20.38 -42.88
N HIS A 378 0.34 -20.77 -43.57
CA HIS A 378 1.03 -19.85 -44.50
C HIS A 378 0.11 -19.40 -45.64
N ASP A 379 -0.60 -20.32 -46.29
CA ASP A 379 -1.42 -19.98 -47.46
C ASP A 379 -2.67 -19.20 -47.08
N ILE A 380 -3.20 -19.41 -45.87
CA ILE A 380 -4.41 -18.76 -45.40
C ILE A 380 -4.12 -17.40 -44.75
N TYR A 381 -3.03 -17.32 -43.96
CA TYR A 381 -2.65 -16.15 -43.18
C TYR A 381 -1.13 -15.87 -43.23
N PRO A 382 -0.55 -15.53 -44.40
CA PRO A 382 0.89 -15.35 -44.56
C PRO A 382 1.45 -14.26 -43.64
N LYS A 383 0.66 -13.19 -43.38
CA LYS A 383 1.03 -12.09 -42.47
C LYS A 383 1.11 -12.57 -41.00
N ALA A 384 0.33 -13.55 -40.58
CA ALA A 384 0.38 -14.12 -39.24
C ALA A 384 1.62 -15.00 -39.05
N VAL A 385 1.93 -15.82 -40.07
CA VAL A 385 3.12 -16.67 -40.09
C VAL A 385 4.39 -15.82 -40.10
N LYS A 386 4.45 -14.79 -40.93
CA LYS A 386 5.57 -13.83 -40.96
C LYS A 386 5.76 -13.17 -39.59
N CYS A 387 4.68 -12.69 -38.99
CA CYS A 387 4.71 -12.07 -37.65
C CYS A 387 5.32 -12.97 -36.58
N LEU A 388 5.06 -14.29 -36.62
CA LEU A 388 5.68 -15.24 -35.71
C LEU A 388 7.15 -15.49 -36.05
N ARG A 389 7.45 -15.70 -37.34
CA ARG A 389 8.78 -16.07 -37.83
C ARG A 389 9.82 -14.99 -37.54
N ASP A 390 9.48 -13.73 -37.77
CA ASP A 390 10.39 -12.59 -37.62
C ASP A 390 10.98 -12.49 -36.19
N ASP A 391 10.27 -12.95 -35.18
CA ASP A 391 10.69 -12.87 -33.76
C ASP A 391 10.91 -14.24 -33.10
N LEU A 392 10.92 -15.32 -33.87
CA LEU A 392 10.89 -16.69 -33.31
C LEU A 392 12.05 -16.98 -32.36
N ASP A 393 13.25 -16.54 -32.67
CA ASP A 393 14.43 -16.82 -31.86
C ASP A 393 14.39 -16.08 -30.52
N ASP A 394 13.93 -14.84 -30.52
CA ASP A 394 13.69 -14.06 -29.30
C ASP A 394 12.53 -14.61 -28.48
N LEU A 395 11.50 -15.16 -29.13
CA LEU A 395 10.38 -15.83 -28.44
C LEU A 395 10.80 -17.13 -27.74
N LEU A 396 11.87 -17.76 -28.20
CA LEU A 396 12.37 -19.04 -27.64
C LEU A 396 13.54 -18.87 -26.67
N ALA A 397 13.99 -17.62 -26.40
CA ALA A 397 15.14 -17.37 -25.53
C ALA A 397 14.95 -17.86 -24.10
N PHE A 398 13.71 -17.84 -23.57
CA PHE A 398 13.38 -18.32 -22.22
C PHE A 398 13.60 -19.84 -22.03
N LEU A 399 13.62 -20.61 -23.11
CA LEU A 399 13.85 -22.08 -23.06
C LEU A 399 15.25 -22.46 -22.58
N LYS A 400 16.19 -21.49 -22.50
CA LYS A 400 17.50 -21.72 -21.88
C LYS A 400 17.40 -22.04 -20.37
N PHE A 401 16.32 -21.67 -19.70
CA PHE A 401 16.11 -22.04 -18.31
C PHE A 401 15.61 -23.48 -18.20
N LYS A 402 16.32 -24.29 -17.43
CA LYS A 402 15.93 -25.72 -17.22
C LYS A 402 14.67 -25.86 -16.37
N LYS A 403 14.54 -25.05 -15.29
CA LYS A 403 13.41 -25.10 -14.34
C LYS A 403 12.14 -24.51 -14.96
N HIS A 404 11.03 -25.23 -14.88
CA HIS A 404 9.72 -24.80 -15.40
C HIS A 404 9.24 -23.47 -14.79
N SER A 405 9.47 -23.27 -13.48
CA SER A 405 9.11 -22.03 -12.79
C SER A 405 9.75 -20.78 -13.42
N TRP A 406 11.03 -20.89 -13.83
CA TRP A 406 11.72 -19.83 -14.53
C TRP A 406 11.15 -19.59 -15.93
N ARG A 407 10.85 -20.66 -16.68
CA ARG A 407 10.22 -20.53 -18.01
C ARG A 407 8.87 -19.81 -17.91
N LYS A 408 8.04 -20.20 -16.97
CA LYS A 408 6.75 -19.54 -16.69
C LYS A 408 6.93 -18.07 -16.29
N ALA A 409 7.94 -17.74 -15.51
CA ALA A 409 8.19 -16.39 -15.04
C ALA A 409 8.74 -15.46 -16.12
N THR A 410 9.39 -15.99 -17.15
CA THR A 410 10.14 -15.23 -18.15
C THR A 410 9.54 -15.24 -19.56
N SER A 411 8.49 -16.03 -19.80
CA SER A 411 7.85 -16.09 -21.12
C SER A 411 6.96 -14.88 -21.45
N THR A 412 6.58 -14.09 -20.44
CA THR A 412 5.67 -12.96 -20.62
C THR A 412 6.01 -11.79 -19.71
N THR A 413 5.51 -10.58 -20.04
CA THR A 413 5.56 -9.38 -19.18
C THR A 413 4.40 -9.30 -18.19
N ASN A 414 3.55 -10.33 -18.08
CA ASN A 414 2.35 -10.37 -17.23
C ASN A 414 2.62 -9.99 -15.77
N ALA A 415 3.87 -10.11 -15.29
CA ALA A 415 4.25 -9.70 -13.95
C ALA A 415 4.05 -8.19 -13.75
N ILE A 416 4.38 -7.35 -14.74
CA ILE A 416 4.14 -5.91 -14.74
C ILE A 416 2.65 -5.63 -14.90
N GLU A 417 1.98 -6.28 -15.84
CA GLU A 417 0.53 -6.09 -16.06
C GLU A 417 -0.29 -6.34 -14.79
N ARG A 418 0.08 -7.35 -13.97
CA ARG A 418 -0.56 -7.62 -12.68
C ARG A 418 -0.37 -6.47 -11.71
N ARG A 419 0.82 -5.86 -11.61
CA ARG A 419 1.09 -4.70 -10.77
C ARG A 419 0.22 -3.51 -11.19
N PHE A 420 0.10 -3.28 -12.50
CA PHE A 420 -0.78 -2.24 -13.01
C PHE A 420 -2.27 -2.51 -12.84
N ARG A 421 -2.68 -3.76 -12.67
CA ARG A 421 -4.06 -4.07 -12.25
C ARG A 421 -4.32 -3.50 -10.86
N GLU A 422 -3.39 -3.64 -9.93
CA GLU A 422 -3.46 -3.06 -8.60
C GLU A 422 -3.40 -1.52 -8.64
N VAL A 423 -2.54 -0.95 -9.46
CA VAL A 423 -2.53 0.50 -9.71
C VAL A 423 -3.90 0.96 -10.20
N ARG A 424 -4.45 0.33 -11.23
CA ARG A 424 -5.77 0.70 -11.78
C ARG A 424 -6.90 0.52 -10.77
N ARG A 425 -6.86 -0.50 -9.94
CA ARG A 425 -7.86 -0.72 -8.88
C ARG A 425 -7.89 0.45 -7.91
N ARG A 426 -6.74 1.02 -7.57
CA ARG A 426 -6.61 2.15 -6.65
C ARG A 426 -6.85 3.51 -7.32
N THR A 427 -6.46 3.66 -8.57
CA THR A 427 -6.56 4.96 -9.26
C THR A 427 -7.95 5.23 -9.85
N ARG A 428 -8.73 4.20 -10.17
CA ARG A 428 -10.11 4.37 -10.68
C ARG A 428 -11.01 5.21 -9.76
N PRO A 429 -11.06 4.98 -8.43
CA PRO A 429 -11.86 5.79 -7.51
C PRO A 429 -11.32 7.21 -7.32
N MET A 430 -10.03 7.44 -7.56
CA MET A 430 -9.40 8.75 -7.37
C MET A 430 -9.81 9.79 -8.42
N GLY A 431 -10.23 9.32 -9.61
CA GLY A 431 -10.73 10.16 -10.70
C GLY A 431 -9.61 10.91 -11.44
N VAL A 432 -9.34 12.13 -11.05
CA VAL A 432 -8.41 13.06 -11.73
C VAL A 432 -7.12 13.22 -10.94
N PHE A 433 -5.99 13.19 -11.62
CA PHE A 433 -4.70 13.60 -11.07
C PHE A 433 -4.36 15.01 -11.55
N SER A 434 -4.12 15.93 -10.63
CA SER A 434 -3.85 17.32 -10.94
C SER A 434 -2.52 17.50 -11.68
N ASP A 435 -1.51 16.74 -11.28
CA ASP A 435 -0.13 16.89 -11.76
C ASP A 435 0.60 15.53 -11.92
N ARG A 436 1.81 15.60 -12.43
CA ARG A 436 2.69 14.44 -12.59
C ARG A 436 3.07 13.83 -11.25
N THR A 437 3.38 14.66 -10.27
CA THR A 437 3.84 14.26 -8.95
C THR A 437 2.79 13.43 -8.21
N SER A 438 1.49 13.77 -8.38
CA SER A 438 0.38 12.97 -7.83
C SER A 438 0.34 11.55 -8.42
N VAL A 439 0.67 11.40 -9.71
CA VAL A 439 0.76 10.07 -10.34
C VAL A 439 1.98 9.31 -9.80
N ASP A 440 3.13 9.97 -9.69
CA ASP A 440 4.36 9.35 -9.19
C ASP A 440 4.20 8.87 -7.73
N ARG A 441 3.54 9.66 -6.86
CA ARG A 441 3.21 9.25 -5.47
C ARG A 441 2.40 7.96 -5.41
N ILE A 442 1.32 7.87 -6.19
CA ILE A 442 0.46 6.69 -6.15
C ILE A 442 1.15 5.45 -6.75
N LEU A 443 1.92 5.62 -7.81
CA LEU A 443 2.71 4.54 -8.39
C LEU A 443 3.76 4.04 -7.39
N PHE A 444 4.52 4.94 -6.77
CA PHE A 444 5.48 4.62 -5.73
C PHE A 444 4.83 3.84 -4.59
N ALA A 445 3.73 4.36 -4.05
CA ALA A 445 3.02 3.77 -2.94
C ALA A 445 2.52 2.34 -3.26
N VAL A 446 1.90 2.16 -4.44
CA VAL A 446 1.41 0.84 -4.86
C VAL A 446 2.55 -0.13 -5.11
N PHE A 447 3.61 0.29 -5.81
CA PHE A 447 4.73 -0.59 -6.13
C PHE A 447 5.56 -0.97 -4.91
N THR A 448 5.73 -0.03 -3.97
CA THR A 448 6.39 -0.31 -2.68
C THR A 448 5.58 -1.30 -1.85
N TYR A 449 4.26 -1.13 -1.78
CA TYR A 449 3.37 -2.09 -1.14
C TYR A 449 3.44 -3.48 -1.78
N GLU A 450 3.38 -3.56 -3.12
CA GLU A 450 3.51 -4.81 -3.86
C GLU A 450 4.88 -5.49 -3.66
N ASN A 451 5.97 -4.72 -3.59
CA ASN A 451 7.29 -5.24 -3.26
C ASN A 451 7.32 -5.83 -1.83
N LYS A 452 6.71 -5.15 -0.85
CA LYS A 452 6.57 -5.65 0.52
C LYS A 452 5.81 -6.98 0.56
N GLN A 453 4.73 -7.12 -0.20
CA GLN A 453 3.98 -8.39 -0.31
C GLN A 453 4.81 -9.55 -0.90
N GLN A 454 5.88 -9.25 -1.62
CA GLN A 454 6.87 -10.25 -2.07
C GLN A 454 7.96 -10.53 -1.02
N GLY A 455 7.85 -9.98 0.20
CA GLY A 455 8.89 -10.08 1.23
C GLY A 455 10.19 -9.36 0.85
N ILE A 456 10.08 -8.27 0.09
CA ILE A 456 11.21 -7.42 -0.28
C ILE A 456 11.23 -6.26 0.69
N ALA A 457 12.30 -6.16 1.50
CA ALA A 457 12.53 -5.02 2.37
C ALA A 457 12.69 -3.76 1.51
N THR A 458 11.89 -2.74 1.80
CA THR A 458 12.00 -1.44 1.16
C THR A 458 12.40 -0.43 2.24
N PRO A 459 13.44 0.39 2.00
CA PRO A 459 13.87 1.41 2.97
C PRO A 459 12.83 2.53 3.16
N PHE A 460 11.77 2.52 2.35
CA PHE A 460 10.72 3.54 2.32
C PHE A 460 9.41 2.98 2.88
N LEU A 461 9.43 2.39 4.08
CA LEU A 461 8.22 1.88 4.71
C LEU A 461 7.40 3.03 5.30
N LEU A 462 6.19 3.22 4.80
CA LEU A 462 5.18 4.14 5.36
C LEU A 462 4.70 3.74 6.77
N THR A 463 5.16 2.59 7.26
CA THR A 463 4.66 1.94 8.50
C THR A 463 5.78 1.36 9.35
N GLN A 464 6.96 1.93 9.40
CA GLN A 464 7.95 1.50 10.38
C GLN A 464 7.61 2.12 11.74
N ASN A 465 7.34 1.23 12.70
CA ASN A 465 7.58 1.55 14.11
C ASN A 465 9.08 1.79 14.25
N SER A 466 9.48 3.03 14.39
CA SER A 466 10.79 3.42 14.90
C SER A 466 10.68 3.55 16.39
#